data_7ad2433ac46d1524070f0fe4b2ad63cd
#
_entry.id   7ad2433ac46d1524070f0fe4b2ad63cd
#
_cell.length_a   1.000
_cell.length_b   1.000
_cell.length_c   1.000
_cell.angle_alpha   90.00
_cell.angle_beta   90.00
_cell.angle_gamma   90.00
#
_symmetry.space_group_name_H-M   'P 1'
#
loop_
_entity.id
_entity.type
_entity.pdbx_description
1 polymer ?
#
loop_
_entity_poly.entity_id
_entity_poly.type
_entity_poly.pdbx_seq_one_letter_code
_entity_poly.pdbx_strand_id
1 'polypeptide(L)'
;MFINKTNEGLNNVCGRNIAKFRFALKISQRELADRMQLVGIDIDKNAIQRIECGKRFVTDIEIIAFAKIFNISYEALLNQSLVEK
;
A
#
# COMPACT_ATOMS: atom_id res chain seq x y z
N MET A 1 14.81 -4.91 21.49
CA MET A 1 13.64 -4.40 20.74
C MET A 1 13.22 -5.39 19.68
N PHE A 2 11.93 -5.59 19.52
CA PHE A 2 11.40 -6.51 18.53
C PHE A 2 10.92 -5.73 17.32
N ILE A 3 11.26 -6.25 16.14
CA ILE A 3 10.82 -5.66 14.89
C ILE A 3 9.95 -6.70 14.18
N ASN A 4 8.72 -6.32 13.88
CA ASN A 4 7.79 -7.23 13.22
C ASN A 4 7.96 -7.10 11.71
N LYS A 5 8.36 -8.18 11.08
CA LYS A 5 8.55 -8.22 9.64
C LYS A 5 7.87 -9.46 9.07
N THR A 6 7.56 -9.41 7.79
CA THR A 6 7.07 -10.60 7.11
C THR A 6 8.19 -11.64 7.00
N ASN A 7 7.83 -12.84 6.59
CA ASN A 7 8.83 -13.90 6.39
C ASN A 7 9.88 -13.50 5.37
N GLU A 8 9.56 -12.59 4.47
CA GLU A 8 10.49 -12.09 3.46
C GLU A 8 11.27 -10.87 3.93
N GLY A 9 11.09 -10.45 5.17
CA GLY A 9 11.78 -9.29 5.71
C GLY A 9 11.16 -7.96 5.37
N LEU A 10 9.92 -7.95 4.91
CA LEU A 10 9.23 -6.71 4.54
C LEU A 10 8.50 -6.11 5.75
N ASN A 11 8.35 -4.80 5.73
CA ASN A 11 7.70 -4.07 6.81
C ASN A 11 6.19 -3.92 6.63
N ASN A 12 5.64 -4.42 5.53
CA ASN A 12 4.20 -4.45 5.32
C ASN A 12 3.86 -5.62 4.41
N VAL A 13 2.58 -6.01 4.41
CA VAL A 13 2.10 -7.07 3.51
C VAL A 13 1.30 -6.50 2.35
N CYS A 14 0.88 -5.25 2.43
CA CYS A 14 -0.03 -4.67 1.44
C CYS A 14 0.69 -3.97 0.30
N GLY A 15 2.01 -3.73 0.42
CA GLY A 15 2.71 -2.92 -0.58
C GLY A 15 2.64 -3.49 -2.00
N ARG A 16 2.85 -4.79 -2.14
CA ARG A 16 2.77 -5.43 -3.45
C ARG A 16 1.36 -5.37 -4.01
N ASN A 17 0.36 -5.52 -3.15
CA ASN A 17 -1.04 -5.43 -3.58
C ASN A 17 -1.36 -4.00 -3.99
N ILE A 18 -0.85 -3.01 -3.26
CA ILE A 18 -1.05 -1.61 -3.62
C ILE A 18 -0.50 -1.35 -5.02
N ALA A 19 0.71 -1.83 -5.31
CA ALA A 19 1.29 -1.68 -6.64
C ALA A 19 0.41 -2.34 -7.70
N LYS A 20 -0.08 -3.54 -7.42
CA LYS A 20 -0.90 -4.29 -8.35
C LYS A 20 -2.22 -3.55 -8.65
N PHE A 21 -2.89 -3.06 -7.62
CA PHE A 21 -4.14 -2.32 -7.82
C PHE A 21 -3.88 -0.98 -8.51
N ARG A 22 -2.74 -0.35 -8.20
CA ARG A 22 -2.35 0.89 -8.87
C ARG A 22 -2.15 0.66 -10.37
N PHE A 23 -1.42 -0.39 -10.73
CA PHE A 23 -1.22 -0.73 -12.14
C PHE A 23 -2.54 -1.03 -12.83
N ALA A 24 -3.46 -1.69 -12.12
CA ALA A 24 -4.77 -1.99 -12.69
C ALA A 24 -5.55 -0.72 -13.02
N LEU A 25 -5.38 0.33 -12.22
CA LEU A 25 -5.99 1.63 -12.48
C LEU A 25 -5.21 2.47 -13.48
N LYS A 26 -4.02 2.02 -13.85
CA LYS A 26 -3.15 2.74 -14.81
C LYS A 26 -2.77 4.12 -14.31
N ILE A 27 -2.52 4.25 -13.02
CA ILE A 27 -2.09 5.52 -12.43
C ILE A 27 -0.65 5.39 -11.93
N SER A 28 0.04 6.53 -11.87
CA SER A 28 1.41 6.58 -11.39
C SER A 28 1.44 6.59 -9.86
N GLN A 29 2.63 6.41 -9.29
CA GLN A 29 2.81 6.55 -7.86
C GLN A 29 2.46 7.95 -7.39
N ARG A 30 2.78 8.94 -8.21
CA ARG A 30 2.45 10.33 -7.88
C ARG A 30 0.95 10.55 -7.85
N GLU A 31 0.24 10.01 -8.84
CA GLU A 31 -1.21 10.12 -8.85
C GLU A 31 -1.85 9.45 -7.65
N LEU A 32 -1.31 8.31 -7.24
CA LEU A 32 -1.83 7.65 -6.05
C LEU A 32 -1.61 8.51 -4.81
N ALA A 33 -0.42 9.13 -4.70
CA ALA A 33 -0.15 10.04 -3.59
C ALA A 33 -1.12 11.22 -3.60
N ASP A 34 -1.40 11.77 -4.77
CA ASP A 34 -2.35 12.87 -4.89
C ASP A 34 -3.75 12.45 -4.41
N ARG A 35 -4.18 11.24 -4.77
CA ARG A 35 -5.48 10.74 -4.32
C ARG A 35 -5.52 10.52 -2.83
N MET A 36 -4.40 10.06 -2.24
CA MET A 36 -4.31 9.92 -0.79
C MET A 36 -4.46 11.27 -0.10
N GLN A 37 -3.82 12.31 -0.65
CA GLN A 37 -3.94 13.65 -0.07
C GLN A 37 -5.36 14.17 -0.15
N LEU A 38 -6.08 13.85 -1.21
CA LEU A 38 -7.47 14.26 -1.35
C LEU A 38 -8.38 13.65 -0.28
N VAL A 39 -8.03 12.48 0.23
CA VAL A 39 -8.79 11.87 1.32
C VAL A 39 -8.17 12.15 2.68
N GLY A 40 -7.25 13.11 2.75
CA GLY A 40 -6.72 13.59 4.02
C GLY A 40 -5.48 12.89 4.54
N ILE A 41 -4.84 12.07 3.72
CA ILE A 41 -3.63 11.35 4.13
C ILE A 41 -2.42 12.06 3.54
N ASP A 42 -1.56 12.58 4.40
CA ASP A 42 -0.37 13.35 3.99
C ASP A 42 0.77 12.39 3.66
N ILE A 43 0.85 12.03 2.39
CA ILE A 43 1.82 11.05 1.92
C ILE A 43 2.26 11.48 0.51
N ASP A 44 3.56 11.33 0.21
CA ASP A 44 4.09 11.76 -1.08
C ASP A 44 4.47 10.54 -1.93
N LYS A 45 4.95 10.82 -3.15
CA LYS A 45 5.34 9.78 -4.10
C LYS A 45 6.43 8.87 -3.52
N ASN A 46 7.38 9.45 -2.80
CA ASN A 46 8.48 8.66 -2.25
C ASN A 46 7.99 7.69 -1.18
N ALA A 47 7.00 8.11 -0.40
CA ALA A 47 6.39 7.23 0.59
C ALA A 47 5.65 6.08 -0.10
N ILE A 48 4.93 6.37 -1.18
CA ILE A 48 4.26 5.33 -1.95
C ILE A 48 5.29 4.31 -2.47
N GLN A 49 6.39 4.81 -3.03
CA GLN A 49 7.44 3.94 -3.53
C GLN A 49 7.96 3.01 -2.44
N ARG A 50 8.23 3.55 -1.25
CA ARG A 50 8.74 2.74 -0.15
C ARG A 50 7.71 1.73 0.35
N ILE A 51 6.44 2.10 0.33
CA ILE A 51 5.38 1.17 0.69
C ILE A 51 5.37 0.00 -0.29
N GLU A 52 5.42 0.30 -1.60
CA GLU A 52 5.35 -0.74 -2.62
C GLU A 52 6.56 -1.66 -2.58
N CYS A 53 7.70 -1.15 -2.14
CA CYS A 53 8.91 -1.96 -1.97
C CYS A 53 8.94 -2.73 -0.65
N GLY A 54 7.98 -2.50 0.22
CA GLY A 54 7.94 -3.16 1.53
C GLY A 54 8.86 -2.57 2.56
N LYS A 55 9.43 -1.37 2.32
CA LYS A 55 10.38 -0.77 3.23
C LYS A 55 9.74 0.13 4.28
N ARG A 56 8.50 0.56 4.07
CA ARG A 56 7.81 1.48 4.96
C ARG A 56 6.65 0.77 5.63
N PHE A 57 6.49 1.02 6.93
CA PHE A 57 5.30 0.55 7.63
C PHE A 57 4.07 1.29 7.11
N VAL A 58 2.94 0.61 7.12
CA VAL A 58 1.66 1.19 6.68
C VAL A 58 0.73 1.17 7.88
N THR A 59 0.20 2.34 8.23
CA THR A 59 -0.71 2.45 9.37
C THR A 59 -2.11 1.98 8.97
N ASP A 60 -2.92 1.66 9.99
CA ASP A 60 -4.29 1.24 9.72
C ASP A 60 -5.10 2.38 9.08
N ILE A 61 -4.81 3.63 9.43
CA ILE A 61 -5.46 4.77 8.81
C ILE A 61 -5.16 4.80 7.31
N GLU A 62 -3.91 4.53 6.94
CA GLU A 62 -3.51 4.49 5.54
C GLU A 62 -4.16 3.32 4.81
N ILE A 63 -4.27 2.18 5.47
CA ILE A 63 -4.92 1.00 4.89
C ILE A 63 -6.38 1.31 4.53
N ILE A 64 -7.09 1.97 5.44
CA ILE A 64 -8.47 2.37 5.18
C ILE A 64 -8.54 3.27 3.95
N ALA A 65 -7.63 4.22 3.84
CA ALA A 65 -7.62 5.16 2.71
C ALA A 65 -7.31 4.43 1.39
N PHE A 66 -6.33 3.54 1.37
CA PHE A 66 -6.00 2.78 0.17
C PHE A 66 -7.19 1.92 -0.28
N ALA A 67 -7.84 1.24 0.66
CA ALA A 67 -8.98 0.41 0.32
C ALA A 67 -10.10 1.23 -0.30
N LYS A 68 -10.31 2.43 0.21
CA LYS A 68 -11.34 3.34 -0.32
C LYS A 68 -10.97 3.79 -1.73
N ILE A 69 -9.72 4.19 -1.95
CA ILE A 69 -9.28 4.68 -3.26
C ILE A 69 -9.41 3.58 -4.31
N PHE A 70 -9.01 2.36 -3.97
CA PHE A 70 -9.08 1.23 -4.91
C PHE A 70 -10.46 0.60 -4.95
N ASN A 71 -11.34 0.98 -4.03
CA ASN A 71 -12.70 0.42 -3.93
C ASN A 71 -12.64 -1.10 -3.76
N ILE A 72 -11.85 -1.55 -2.81
CA ILE A 72 -11.65 -2.97 -2.52
C ILE A 72 -11.83 -3.20 -1.03
N SER A 73 -11.98 -4.47 -0.66
CA SER A 73 -12.06 -4.85 0.75
C SER A 73 -10.68 -4.78 1.41
N TYR A 74 -10.68 -4.67 2.73
CA TYR A 74 -9.41 -4.74 3.47
C TYR A 74 -8.75 -6.09 3.27
N GLU A 75 -9.55 -7.14 3.18
CA GLU A 75 -9.02 -8.47 2.95
C GLU A 75 -8.27 -8.55 1.63
N ALA A 76 -8.82 -7.96 0.57
CA ALA A 76 -8.15 -7.96 -0.73
C ALA A 76 -6.81 -7.23 -0.65
N LEU A 77 -6.80 -6.11 0.08
CA LEU A 77 -5.57 -5.31 0.19
C LEU A 77 -4.49 -6.06 0.96
N LEU A 78 -4.87 -6.84 1.95
CA LEU A 78 -3.93 -7.52 2.85
C LEU A 78 -3.67 -8.97 2.45
N ASN A 79 -4.25 -9.42 1.37
CA ASN A 79 -4.16 -10.82 0.96
C ASN A 79 -2.81 -11.10 0.29
N GLN A 80 -1.95 -11.83 0.99
CA GLN A 80 -0.60 -12.11 0.49
C GLN A 80 -0.61 -13.04 -0.73
N SER A 81 -1.63 -13.85 -0.88
CA SER A 81 -1.67 -14.81 -1.97
C SER A 81 -1.89 -14.15 -3.33
N LEU A 82 -2.33 -12.88 -3.37
CA LEU A 82 -2.54 -12.18 -4.64
C LEU A 82 -1.24 -11.98 -5.42
N VAL A 83 -0.12 -11.86 -4.72
CA VAL A 83 1.17 -11.56 -5.36
C VAL A 83 2.22 -12.62 -5.07
N GLU A 84 1.87 -13.61 -4.30
CA GLU A 84 2.77 -14.66 -3.90
C GLU A 84 2.72 -15.79 -4.91
N LYS A 85 3.75 -15.94 -5.70
CA LYS A 85 3.80 -17.00 -6.69
C LYS A 85 5.23 -17.44 -6.89
#